data_5e28636ecd2c5d42ed09ef7f5dd5bd2c
#
_entry.id   5e28636ecd2c5d42ed09ef7f5dd5bd2c
#
_cell.length_a   1.000
_cell.length_b   1.000
_cell.length_c   1.000
_cell.angle_alpha   90.00
_cell.angle_beta   90.00
_cell.angle_gamma   90.00
#
_symmetry.space_group_name_H-M   'P 1'
#
loop_
_entity.id
_entity.type
_entity.pdbx_description
1 polymer ?
#
loop_
_entity_poly.entity_id
_entity_poly.type
_entity_poly.pdbx_seq_one_letter_code
_entity_poly.pdbx_strand_id
1 'polypeptide(L)'
;INLVTIGFYEGTMFHRVIPDFMAQGGDPLGTGTGGPGYKFQDEFHGSRQHDKPGVLSMANSGPGTNGSQFFITFAPTPHLDGMHSVFGEVVEGLDDALSITIRDPGTAQTPGDVIKKISINES
;
A
#
# COMPACT_ATOMS: atom_id res chain seq x y z
N ILE A 1 9.28 8.38 2.50
CA ILE A 1 10.75 8.37 2.27
C ILE A 1 11.50 8.09 3.57
N ASN A 2 11.19 8.78 4.65
CA ASN A 2 11.88 8.57 5.92
C ASN A 2 11.81 7.14 6.42
N LEU A 3 10.64 6.51 6.34
CA LEU A 3 10.46 5.12 6.78
C LEU A 3 11.27 4.14 5.92
N VAL A 4 11.34 4.38 4.62
CA VAL A 4 12.18 3.58 3.72
C VAL A 4 13.64 3.70 4.10
N THR A 5 14.10 4.92 4.37
CA THR A 5 15.50 5.22 4.71
C THR A 5 15.96 4.48 5.96
N ILE A 6 15.10 4.33 6.97
CA ILE A 6 15.44 3.63 8.22
C ILE A 6 15.16 2.11 8.16
N GLY A 7 14.72 1.59 7.01
CA GLY A 7 14.44 0.16 6.86
C GLY A 7 13.14 -0.31 7.50
N PHE A 8 12.20 0.59 7.75
CA PHE A 8 10.93 0.28 8.41
C PHE A 8 10.15 -0.82 7.69
N TYR A 9 10.13 -0.79 6.35
CA TYR A 9 9.35 -1.71 5.54
C TYR A 9 9.99 -3.08 5.35
N GLU A 10 11.27 -3.23 5.66
CA GLU A 10 11.97 -4.50 5.47
C GLU A 10 11.38 -5.56 6.39
N GLY A 11 10.99 -6.69 5.81
CA GLY A 11 10.35 -7.78 6.55
C GLY A 11 8.84 -7.63 6.76
N THR A 12 8.24 -6.50 6.37
CA THR A 12 6.78 -6.37 6.36
C THR A 12 6.19 -7.14 5.17
N MET A 13 4.93 -7.55 5.28
CA MET A 13 4.29 -8.35 4.23
C MET A 13 3.08 -7.64 3.61
N PHE A 14 2.68 -8.12 2.43
CA PHE A 14 1.39 -7.78 1.88
C PHE A 14 0.34 -8.64 2.59
N HIS A 15 -0.22 -8.12 3.66
CA HIS A 15 -1.09 -8.87 4.57
C HIS A 15 -2.54 -9.02 4.06
N ARG A 16 -2.96 -8.14 3.16
CA ARG A 16 -4.31 -8.16 2.57
C ARG A 16 -4.23 -7.96 1.07
N VAL A 17 -4.54 -9.00 0.32
CA VAL A 17 -4.47 -8.99 -1.15
C VAL A 17 -5.77 -9.53 -1.69
N ILE A 18 -6.53 -8.69 -2.36
CA ILE A 18 -7.84 -9.01 -2.92
C ILE A 18 -7.74 -8.96 -4.45
N PRO A 19 -8.05 -10.07 -5.15
CA PRO A 19 -7.99 -10.09 -6.62
C PRO A 19 -8.91 -9.04 -7.21
N ASP A 20 -8.45 -8.44 -8.31
CA ASP A 20 -9.16 -7.40 -9.06
C ASP A 20 -9.42 -6.11 -8.25
N PHE A 21 -8.78 -5.97 -7.10
CA PHE A 21 -8.90 -4.77 -6.26
C PHE A 21 -7.52 -4.18 -5.90
N MET A 22 -6.80 -4.78 -4.95
CA MET A 22 -5.53 -4.19 -4.49
C MET A 22 -4.69 -5.17 -3.66
N ALA A 23 -3.41 -4.85 -3.49
CA ALA A 23 -2.51 -5.47 -2.52
C ALA A 23 -2.11 -4.43 -1.48
N GLN A 24 -2.37 -4.69 -0.20
CA GLN A 24 -2.10 -3.80 0.91
C GLN A 24 -0.97 -4.34 1.78
N GLY A 25 -0.01 -3.47 2.12
CA GLY A 25 1.13 -3.83 2.95
C GLY A 25 1.63 -2.66 3.79
N GLY A 26 2.81 -2.83 4.41
CA GLY A 26 3.46 -1.79 5.18
C GLY A 26 3.09 -1.74 6.65
N ASP A 27 2.34 -2.73 7.15
CA ASP A 27 2.03 -2.86 8.57
C ASP A 27 3.09 -3.73 9.26
N PRO A 28 3.87 -3.18 10.22
CA PRO A 28 4.89 -3.97 10.90
C PRO A 28 4.33 -5.15 11.70
N LEU A 29 3.06 -5.10 12.08
CA LEU A 29 2.38 -6.20 12.78
C LEU A 29 1.77 -7.23 11.81
N GLY A 30 1.55 -6.86 10.56
CA GLY A 30 0.93 -7.74 9.56
C GLY A 30 -0.54 -8.03 9.81
N THR A 31 -1.22 -7.22 10.63
CA THR A 31 -2.61 -7.44 11.04
C THR A 31 -3.60 -6.44 10.47
N GLY A 32 -3.10 -5.34 9.92
CA GLY A 32 -3.92 -4.21 9.47
C GLY A 32 -4.10 -3.12 10.54
N THR A 33 -3.59 -3.34 11.75
CA THR A 33 -3.76 -2.41 12.89
C THR A 33 -2.47 -1.70 13.29
N GLY A 34 -1.33 -2.09 12.74
CA GLY A 34 -0.04 -1.50 13.07
C GLY A 34 0.30 -0.29 12.22
N GLY A 35 1.33 0.43 12.62
CA GLY A 35 1.82 1.60 11.91
C GLY A 35 3.13 2.10 12.51
N PRO A 36 3.58 3.30 12.09
CA PRO A 36 4.88 3.83 12.49
C PRO A 36 4.88 4.53 13.86
N GLY A 37 3.74 4.55 14.57
CA GLY A 37 3.59 5.25 15.84
C GLY A 37 3.07 6.68 15.72
N TYR A 38 2.72 7.12 14.52
CA TYR A 38 2.13 8.44 14.26
C TYR A 38 1.14 8.36 13.10
N LYS A 39 0.32 9.40 12.96
CA LYS A 39 -0.61 9.58 11.85
C LYS A 39 -0.42 10.95 11.23
N PHE A 40 -0.79 11.08 9.95
CA PHE A 40 -0.66 12.35 9.25
C PHE A 40 -1.85 12.61 8.30
N GLN A 41 -1.96 13.86 7.88
CA GLN A 41 -3.05 14.37 7.06
C GLN A 41 -3.06 13.80 5.65
N ASP A 42 -4.25 13.75 5.05
CA ASP A 42 -4.41 13.43 3.65
C ASP A 42 -3.87 14.56 2.77
N GLU A 43 -3.36 14.17 1.60
CA GLU A 43 -2.90 15.09 0.57
C GLU A 43 -3.52 14.67 -0.76
N PHE A 44 -4.67 15.28 -1.10
CA PHE A 44 -5.36 14.98 -2.34
C PHE A 44 -4.96 15.95 -3.44
N HIS A 45 -4.82 15.41 -4.68
CA HIS A 45 -4.56 16.22 -5.85
C HIS A 45 -5.46 15.74 -7.00
N GLY A 46 -6.13 16.65 -7.69
CA GLY A 46 -7.12 16.32 -8.71
C GLY A 46 -6.58 15.51 -9.89
N SER A 47 -5.28 15.60 -10.19
CA SER A 47 -4.63 14.80 -11.23
C SER A 47 -4.12 13.44 -10.74
N ARG A 48 -4.27 13.14 -9.46
CA ARG A 48 -3.82 11.90 -8.82
C ARG A 48 -5.04 11.11 -8.36
N GLN A 49 -5.51 10.21 -9.20
CA GLN A 49 -6.71 9.42 -8.96
C GLN A 49 -6.44 7.94 -9.10
N HIS A 50 -7.38 7.13 -8.56
CA HIS A 50 -7.33 5.67 -8.64
C HIS A 50 -7.96 5.21 -9.96
N ASP A 51 -7.36 5.60 -11.09
CA ASP A 51 -7.96 5.48 -12.43
C ASP A 51 -7.43 4.32 -13.27
N LYS A 52 -6.52 3.51 -12.70
CA LYS A 52 -5.87 2.40 -13.43
C LYS A 52 -5.27 1.39 -12.46
N PRO A 53 -4.88 0.19 -12.93
CA PRO A 53 -4.05 -0.70 -12.12
C PRO A 53 -2.65 -0.09 -11.89
N GLY A 54 -2.02 -0.44 -10.76
CA GLY A 54 -0.67 0.02 -10.44
C GLY A 54 -0.59 1.38 -9.78
N VAL A 55 -1.68 1.93 -9.25
CA VAL A 55 -1.67 3.16 -8.47
C VAL A 55 -1.22 2.87 -7.04
N LEU A 56 -0.28 3.65 -6.54
CA LEU A 56 0.20 3.59 -5.15
C LEU A 56 -0.54 4.62 -4.32
N SER A 57 -1.21 4.18 -3.27
CA SER A 57 -2.04 5.02 -2.43
C SER A 57 -1.91 4.63 -0.97
N MET A 58 -2.20 5.57 -0.06
CA MET A 58 -2.12 5.32 1.38
C MET A 58 -3.38 4.64 1.90
N ALA A 59 -3.21 3.55 2.62
CA ALA A 59 -4.29 2.97 3.41
C ALA A 59 -4.56 3.84 4.64
N ASN A 60 -5.81 3.91 5.08
CA ASN A 60 -6.19 4.66 6.27
C ASN A 60 -7.47 4.06 6.89
N SER A 61 -7.82 4.56 8.07
CA SER A 61 -9.06 4.19 8.78
C SER A 61 -10.01 5.39 8.91
N GLY A 62 -9.94 6.32 7.97
CA GLY A 62 -10.74 7.53 7.91
C GLY A 62 -9.87 8.76 7.65
N PRO A 63 -10.45 9.97 7.57
CA PRO A 63 -9.70 11.19 7.30
C PRO A 63 -8.56 11.42 8.31
N GLY A 64 -7.39 11.82 7.80
CA GLY A 64 -6.26 12.19 8.64
C GLY A 64 -5.60 11.03 9.40
N THR A 65 -5.76 9.79 8.95
CA THR A 65 -5.23 8.61 9.66
C THR A 65 -4.18 7.85 8.85
N ASN A 66 -3.47 8.52 7.96
CA ASN A 66 -2.36 7.92 7.23
C ASN A 66 -1.21 7.53 8.17
N GLY A 67 -0.65 6.38 7.96
CA GLY A 67 0.51 5.89 8.73
C GLY A 67 1.55 5.31 7.78
N SER A 68 1.85 4.02 7.91
CA SER A 68 2.81 3.33 7.04
C SER A 68 2.16 2.41 6.02
N GLN A 69 0.92 2.01 6.22
CA GLN A 69 0.25 1.08 5.32
C GLN A 69 -0.09 1.76 4.00
N PHE A 70 0.14 1.04 2.92
CA PHE A 70 -0.14 1.49 1.56
C PHE A 70 -0.76 0.35 0.77
N PHE A 71 -1.29 0.65 -0.41
CA PHE A 71 -1.77 -0.38 -1.32
C PHE A 71 -1.39 -0.06 -2.77
N ILE A 72 -1.34 -1.13 -3.57
CA ILE A 72 -1.15 -1.06 -5.02
C ILE A 72 -2.44 -1.55 -5.64
N THR A 73 -3.06 -0.75 -6.50
CA THR A 73 -4.31 -1.15 -7.13
C THR A 73 -4.07 -2.19 -8.23
N PHE A 74 -5.02 -3.12 -8.38
CA PHE A 74 -5.03 -4.13 -9.46
C PHE A 74 -5.99 -3.76 -10.58
N ALA A 75 -6.84 -2.78 -10.35
CA ALA A 75 -7.85 -2.28 -11.29
C ALA A 75 -8.18 -0.84 -10.95
N PRO A 76 -8.89 -0.09 -11.81
CA PRO A 76 -9.41 1.22 -11.41
C PRO A 76 -10.32 1.11 -10.19
N THR A 77 -10.11 1.99 -9.21
CA THR A 77 -10.90 2.04 -7.97
C THR A 77 -11.38 3.47 -7.71
N PRO A 78 -12.20 4.04 -8.59
CA PRO A 78 -12.59 5.46 -8.50
C PRO A 78 -13.36 5.80 -7.22
N HIS A 79 -13.98 4.84 -6.58
CA HIS A 79 -14.66 5.04 -5.30
C HIS A 79 -13.71 5.42 -4.15
N LEU A 80 -12.40 5.27 -4.34
CA LEU A 80 -11.39 5.64 -3.35
C LEU A 80 -10.89 7.08 -3.53
N ASP A 81 -11.22 7.73 -4.64
CA ASP A 81 -10.80 9.10 -4.92
C ASP A 81 -11.37 10.06 -3.85
N GLY A 82 -10.52 10.94 -3.34
CA GLY A 82 -10.89 11.85 -2.26
C GLY A 82 -10.97 11.21 -0.88
N MET A 83 -10.66 9.92 -0.74
CA MET A 83 -10.65 9.19 0.53
C MET A 83 -9.27 8.66 0.88
N HIS A 84 -8.45 8.36 -0.12
CA HIS A 84 -7.09 7.87 0.02
C HIS A 84 -6.13 8.75 -0.77
N SER A 85 -4.94 8.97 -0.22
CA SER A 85 -3.94 9.85 -0.82
C SER A 85 -3.06 9.07 -1.78
N VAL A 86 -3.18 9.34 -3.08
CA VAL A 86 -2.33 8.76 -4.12
C VAL A 86 -0.97 9.46 -4.10
N PHE A 87 0.11 8.70 -4.06
CA PHE A 87 1.47 9.26 -4.05
C PHE A 87 2.37 8.74 -5.17
N GLY A 88 1.91 7.80 -5.96
CA GLY A 88 2.72 7.26 -7.05
C GLY A 88 1.98 6.29 -7.93
N GLU A 89 2.72 5.74 -8.88
CA GLU A 89 2.22 4.68 -9.77
C GLU A 89 3.35 3.76 -10.17
N VAL A 90 3.01 2.53 -10.51
CA VAL A 90 3.97 1.54 -11.03
C VAL A 90 4.31 1.90 -12.46
N VAL A 91 5.59 2.12 -12.74
CA VAL A 91 6.10 2.44 -14.09
C VAL A 91 6.77 1.24 -14.76
N GLU A 92 7.14 0.23 -13.97
CA GLU A 92 7.79 -0.99 -14.45
C GLU A 92 7.49 -2.13 -13.48
N GLY A 93 7.27 -3.35 -13.99
CA GLY A 93 7.01 -4.50 -13.14
C GLY A 93 5.56 -4.65 -12.69
N LEU A 94 4.59 -4.08 -13.40
CA LEU A 94 3.17 -4.22 -13.05
C LEU A 94 2.74 -5.68 -13.00
N ASP A 95 3.21 -6.52 -13.94
CA ASP A 95 2.86 -7.95 -13.94
C ASP A 95 3.31 -8.64 -12.65
N ASP A 96 4.47 -8.27 -12.13
CA ASP A 96 4.96 -8.79 -10.86
C ASP A 96 4.07 -8.33 -9.69
N ALA A 97 3.63 -7.09 -9.71
CA ALA A 97 2.71 -6.57 -8.69
C ALA A 97 1.37 -7.31 -8.73
N LEU A 98 0.85 -7.58 -9.92
CA LEU A 98 -0.40 -8.32 -10.08
C LEU A 98 -0.29 -9.79 -9.66
N SER A 99 0.90 -10.33 -9.51
CA SER A 99 1.16 -11.71 -9.09
C SER A 99 1.39 -11.89 -7.59
N ILE A 100 1.27 -10.84 -6.78
CA ILE A 100 1.38 -10.93 -5.33
C ILE A 100 0.31 -11.90 -4.81
N THR A 101 0.72 -12.77 -3.86
CA THR A 101 -0.13 -13.84 -3.33
C THR A 101 -1.40 -13.30 -2.69
N ILE A 102 -2.54 -13.79 -3.13
CA ILE A 102 -3.86 -13.46 -2.57
C ILE A 102 -3.88 -13.85 -1.09
N ARG A 103 -4.39 -12.97 -0.25
CA ARG A 103 -4.46 -13.22 1.20
C ARG A 103 -5.59 -12.43 1.85
N ASP A 104 -6.38 -13.13 2.67
CA ASP A 104 -7.38 -12.53 3.56
C ASP A 104 -6.86 -12.67 5.00
N PRO A 105 -6.56 -11.56 5.70
CA PRO A 105 -6.02 -11.62 7.07
C PRO A 105 -6.92 -12.36 8.05
N GLY A 106 -8.24 -12.35 7.81
CA GLY A 106 -9.20 -13.01 8.70
C GLY A 106 -9.20 -14.53 8.61
N THR A 107 -8.71 -15.09 7.51
CA THR A 107 -8.75 -16.54 7.25
C THR A 107 -7.40 -17.15 6.91
N ALA A 108 -6.38 -16.31 6.67
CA ALA A 108 -5.06 -16.78 6.23
C ALA A 108 -4.38 -17.63 7.29
N GLN A 109 -3.80 -18.75 6.85
CA GLN A 109 -3.04 -19.67 7.69
C GLN A 109 -1.55 -19.59 7.44
N THR A 110 -1.13 -18.84 6.41
CA THR A 110 0.27 -18.64 6.03
C THR A 110 0.57 -17.15 5.92
N PRO A 111 1.86 -16.75 6.08
CA PRO A 111 2.26 -15.37 5.84
C PRO A 111 2.03 -14.95 4.39
N GLY A 112 1.87 -13.64 4.17
CA GLY A 112 1.85 -13.05 2.84
C GLY A 112 3.26 -12.89 2.27
N ASP A 113 3.33 -12.40 1.03
CA ASP A 113 4.61 -12.09 0.39
C ASP A 113 5.31 -10.96 1.16
N VAL A 114 6.62 -11.10 1.35
CA VAL A 114 7.42 -10.21 2.20
C VAL A 114 8.11 -9.17 1.34
N ILE A 115 8.11 -7.93 1.81
CA ILE A 115 8.93 -6.85 1.27
C ILE A 115 10.34 -7.04 1.82
N LYS A 116 11.28 -7.43 0.95
CA LYS A 116 12.68 -7.61 1.36
C LYS A 116 13.39 -6.28 1.51
N LYS A 117 13.15 -5.36 0.58
CA LYS A 117 13.81 -4.05 0.56
C LYS A 117 13.04 -3.08 -0.33
N ILE A 118 12.97 -1.82 0.11
CA ILE A 118 12.54 -0.69 -0.71
C ILE A 118 13.72 0.27 -0.81
N SER A 119 14.00 0.74 -2.02
CA SER A 119 15.04 1.73 -2.27
C SER A 119 14.44 2.98 -2.89
N ILE A 120 14.92 4.14 -2.48
CA ILE A 120 14.51 5.43 -3.03
C ILE A 120 15.61 5.93 -3.95
N ASN A 121 15.26 6.18 -5.20
CA ASN A 121 16.16 6.81 -6.18
C ASN A 121 15.58 8.17 -6.53
N GLU A 122 16.33 9.22 -6.26
CA GLU A 122 15.96 10.59 -6.60
C GLU A 122 16.71 11.03 -7.84
N SER A 123 15.99 11.66 -8.78
CA SER A 123 16.58 12.16 -10.03
C SER A 123 16.58 13.68 -10.08
#